data_70a07c9b5648d0253302c9d0b4bb9332
#
_entry.id   70a07c9b5648d0253302c9d0b4bb9332
#
_cell.length_a   1.000
_cell.length_b   1.000
_cell.length_c   1.000
_cell.angle_alpha   90.00
_cell.angle_beta   90.00
_cell.angle_gamma   90.00
#
_symmetry.space_group_name_H-M   'P 1'
#
loop_
_entity.id
_entity.type
_entity.pdbx_description
1 polymer ?
#
loop_
_entity_poly.entity_id
_entity_poly.type
_entity_poly.pdbx_seq_one_letter_code
_entity_poly.pdbx_strand_id
1 'polypeptide(L)'
;MRKYGLILILFLLGGCLEKENPDVINGESMGTRYSVNVLGDKRVSQELIDNRLVEINDIFSTWQEDSELSKLNRASVGSWVSVSGELHKILKTSKELYHQTEGYFDPGIGRLIDLWGFGAKGGRTEVPQREEISNAFAQSSIQYLMIEPGRVKKTKDIHINLSAIAKGYAVDEIARLIKESGVTNFLVEIGGEVFA
;
A
#
# COMPACT_ATOMS: atom_id res chain seq x y z
N MET A 1 57.38 22.69 43.27
CA MET A 1 57.22 21.80 42.11
C MET A 1 55.96 20.98 42.26
N ARG A 2 55.13 20.81 41.23
CA ARG A 2 53.85 20.04 41.16
C ARG A 2 52.59 20.78 41.60
N LYS A 3 52.05 21.68 40.76
CA LYS A 3 50.65 22.17 40.84
C LYS A 3 50.03 22.44 39.44
N TYR A 4 50.39 21.74 38.39
CA TYR A 4 49.83 21.95 37.05
C TYR A 4 49.25 20.67 36.38
N GLY A 5 48.76 19.72 37.16
CA GLY A 5 48.31 18.42 36.66
C GLY A 5 46.81 18.17 36.66
N LEU A 6 45.94 19.15 36.96
CA LEU A 6 44.51 18.85 37.19
C LEU A 6 43.53 19.67 36.32
N ILE A 7 43.98 20.29 35.24
CA ILE A 7 43.11 21.16 34.39
C ILE A 7 42.78 20.51 33.04
N LEU A 8 43.34 19.35 32.68
CA LEU A 8 43.21 18.79 31.32
C LEU A 8 42.12 17.70 31.16
N ILE A 9 41.33 17.42 32.16
CA ILE A 9 40.32 16.31 32.08
C ILE A 9 38.88 16.82 31.96
N LEU A 10 38.61 18.10 32.04
CA LEU A 10 37.21 18.62 32.04
C LEU A 10 36.68 19.05 30.68
N PHE A 11 37.39 18.81 29.56
CA PHE A 11 36.94 19.22 28.21
C PHE A 11 36.42 18.10 27.32
N LEU A 12 36.22 16.90 27.83
CA LEU A 12 35.80 15.73 27.02
C LEU A 12 34.36 15.24 27.28
N LEU A 13 33.55 15.98 28.02
CA LEU A 13 32.16 15.59 28.33
C LEU A 13 31.10 16.52 27.71
N GLY A 14 31.45 17.38 26.76
CA GLY A 14 30.55 18.31 26.10
C GLY A 14 29.96 17.81 24.77
N GLY A 15 29.91 16.52 24.50
CA GLY A 15 29.27 15.97 23.32
C GLY A 15 27.82 15.59 23.59
N CYS A 16 26.97 16.55 24.01
CA CYS A 16 25.53 16.39 23.77
C CYS A 16 25.34 16.48 22.26
N LEU A 17 25.27 15.33 21.58
CA LEU A 17 24.65 15.23 20.27
C LEU A 17 23.23 15.81 20.46
N GLU A 18 22.99 16.95 19.86
CA GLU A 18 21.67 17.55 19.78
C GLU A 18 20.82 16.49 19.06
N LYS A 19 19.88 15.90 19.80
CA LYS A 19 19.01 14.86 19.27
C LYS A 19 18.04 15.59 18.36
N GLU A 20 18.28 15.56 17.06
CA GLU A 20 17.32 16.08 16.09
C GLU A 20 16.00 15.35 16.32
N ASN A 21 14.98 16.07 16.76
CA ASN A 21 13.64 15.51 16.86
C ASN A 21 13.07 15.40 15.44
N PRO A 22 12.55 14.24 15.05
CA PRO A 22 11.92 14.11 13.74
C PRO A 22 10.71 15.04 13.62
N ASP A 23 10.52 15.61 12.46
CA ASP A 23 9.23 16.17 12.06
C ASP A 23 8.29 15.00 11.74
N VAL A 24 7.17 14.90 12.46
CA VAL A 24 6.28 13.76 12.40
C VAL A 24 4.94 14.18 11.82
N ILE A 25 4.60 13.61 10.68
CA ILE A 25 3.32 13.79 10.01
C ILE A 25 2.50 12.51 10.21
N ASN A 26 1.28 12.64 10.71
CA ASN A 26 0.38 11.52 10.94
C ASN A 26 -0.97 11.78 10.28
N GLY A 27 -1.63 10.72 9.83
CA GLY A 27 -2.97 10.78 9.29
C GLY A 27 -3.62 9.41 9.18
N GLU A 28 -4.77 9.38 8.51
CA GLU A 28 -5.53 8.16 8.26
C GLU A 28 -5.80 8.03 6.77
N SER A 29 -5.51 6.87 6.20
CA SER A 29 -5.82 6.53 4.80
C SER A 29 -5.88 5.02 4.63
N MET A 30 -6.49 4.53 3.55
CA MET A 30 -6.54 3.10 3.20
C MET A 30 -7.08 2.21 4.33
N GLY A 31 -8.00 2.75 5.18
CA GLY A 31 -8.58 2.05 6.32
C GLY A 31 -7.63 1.83 7.51
N THR A 32 -6.51 2.56 7.56
CA THR A 32 -5.50 2.47 8.62
C THR A 32 -4.88 3.84 8.90
N ARG A 33 -3.92 3.88 9.81
CA ARG A 33 -3.09 5.06 10.07
C ARG A 33 -1.83 5.05 9.23
N TYR A 34 -1.30 6.24 8.97
CA TYR A 34 0.04 6.41 8.41
C TYR A 34 0.87 7.34 9.29
N SER A 35 2.18 7.19 9.24
CA SER A 35 3.16 8.06 9.87
C SER A 35 4.33 8.30 8.93
N VAL A 36 4.74 9.57 8.80
CA VAL A 36 5.95 9.97 8.10
C VAL A 36 6.84 10.72 9.07
N ASN A 37 8.06 10.22 9.27
CA ASN A 37 9.06 10.82 10.13
C ASN A 37 10.18 11.36 9.26
N VAL A 38 10.46 12.65 9.33
CA VAL A 38 11.51 13.32 8.57
C VAL A 38 12.58 13.85 9.52
N LEU A 39 13.84 13.54 9.25
CA LEU A 39 15.00 14.07 9.99
C LEU A 39 15.70 15.17 9.19
N GLY A 40 16.19 16.19 9.89
CA GLY A 40 16.90 17.33 9.30
C GLY A 40 16.01 18.55 9.09
N ASP A 41 16.51 19.54 8.33
CA ASP A 41 15.89 20.88 8.19
C ASP A 41 14.79 20.95 7.11
N LYS A 42 14.75 19.97 6.22
CA LYS A 42 13.73 19.92 5.15
C LYS A 42 12.39 19.47 5.69
N ARG A 43 11.33 19.97 5.09
CA ARG A 43 9.95 19.65 5.45
C ARG A 43 9.20 19.09 4.25
N VAL A 44 8.24 18.25 4.54
CA VAL A 44 7.28 17.70 3.56
C VAL A 44 5.89 18.21 3.92
N SER A 45 5.11 18.60 2.92
CA SER A 45 3.72 19.00 3.15
C SER A 45 2.83 17.78 3.43
N GLN A 46 2.08 17.85 4.52
CA GLN A 46 1.04 16.85 4.81
C GLN A 46 0.01 16.78 3.67
N GLU A 47 -0.39 17.92 3.14
CA GLU A 47 -1.33 18.01 2.03
C GLU A 47 -0.85 17.22 0.78
N LEU A 48 0.45 17.26 0.48
CA LEU A 48 1.05 16.51 -0.61
C LEU A 48 0.88 14.99 -0.39
N ILE A 49 1.09 14.54 0.84
CA ILE A 49 0.95 13.13 1.24
C ILE A 49 -0.52 12.71 1.17
N ASP A 50 -1.41 13.49 1.77
CA ASP A 50 -2.84 13.22 1.82
C ASP A 50 -3.45 13.15 0.42
N ASN A 51 -3.13 14.11 -0.45
CA ASN A 51 -3.60 14.12 -1.83
C ASN A 51 -3.15 12.87 -2.59
N ARG A 52 -1.89 12.45 -2.43
CA ARG A 52 -1.39 11.24 -3.09
C ARG A 52 -2.07 9.97 -2.58
N LEU A 53 -2.33 9.87 -1.29
CA LEU A 53 -3.05 8.75 -0.70
C LEU A 53 -4.52 8.71 -1.14
N VAL A 54 -5.17 9.86 -1.36
CA VAL A 54 -6.50 9.94 -1.96
C VAL A 54 -6.47 9.40 -3.39
N GLU A 55 -5.55 9.85 -4.25
CA GLU A 55 -5.39 9.35 -5.62
C GLU A 55 -5.20 7.83 -5.66
N ILE A 56 -4.36 7.28 -4.77
CA ILE A 56 -4.13 5.83 -4.66
C ILE A 56 -5.42 5.10 -4.28
N ASN A 57 -6.22 5.64 -3.34
CA ASN A 57 -7.50 5.07 -2.98
C ASN A 57 -8.50 5.10 -4.15
N ASP A 58 -8.55 6.19 -4.92
CA ASP A 58 -9.42 6.33 -6.09
C ASP A 58 -9.10 5.29 -7.18
N ILE A 59 -7.88 4.77 -7.17
CA ILE A 59 -7.46 3.73 -8.11
C ILE A 59 -7.68 2.32 -7.53
N PHE A 60 -7.25 2.04 -6.29
CA PHE A 60 -7.09 0.66 -5.77
C PHE A 60 -8.15 0.22 -4.77
N SER A 61 -9.00 1.12 -4.27
CA SER A 61 -9.97 0.78 -3.24
C SER A 61 -11.07 -0.17 -3.76
N THR A 62 -11.40 -1.19 -2.97
CA THR A 62 -12.62 -1.99 -3.15
C THR A 62 -13.78 -1.48 -2.30
N TRP A 63 -13.54 -0.47 -1.43
CA TRP A 63 -14.53 0.15 -0.55
C TRP A 63 -15.21 1.36 -1.20
N GLN A 64 -14.51 2.04 -2.11
CA GLN A 64 -15.04 3.14 -2.89
C GLN A 64 -15.66 2.60 -4.18
N GLU A 65 -16.95 2.83 -4.37
CA GLU A 65 -17.68 2.34 -5.54
C GLU A 65 -17.16 2.94 -6.85
N ASP A 66 -16.69 4.19 -6.80
CA ASP A 66 -16.20 4.92 -7.98
C ASP A 66 -14.71 4.74 -8.25
N SER A 67 -14.00 3.94 -7.46
CA SER A 67 -12.61 3.63 -7.73
C SER A 67 -12.45 2.88 -9.07
N GLU A 68 -11.25 2.97 -9.66
CA GLU A 68 -10.95 2.25 -10.90
C GLU A 68 -11.07 0.73 -10.72
N LEU A 69 -10.54 0.19 -9.63
CA LEU A 69 -10.60 -1.23 -9.31
C LEU A 69 -12.05 -1.70 -9.12
N SER A 70 -12.88 -0.93 -8.43
CA SER A 70 -14.30 -1.24 -8.24
C SER A 70 -15.06 -1.24 -9.58
N LYS A 71 -14.76 -0.31 -10.49
CA LYS A 71 -15.30 -0.29 -11.85
C LYS A 71 -14.88 -1.52 -12.65
N LEU A 72 -13.60 -1.90 -12.58
CA LEU A 72 -13.08 -3.13 -13.20
C LEU A 72 -13.80 -4.38 -12.63
N ASN A 73 -13.97 -4.46 -11.32
CA ASN A 73 -14.65 -5.59 -10.68
C ASN A 73 -16.10 -5.75 -11.15
N ARG A 74 -16.82 -4.65 -11.40
CA ARG A 74 -18.20 -4.64 -11.91
C ARG A 74 -18.30 -4.83 -13.43
N ALA A 75 -17.20 -4.71 -14.16
CA ALA A 75 -17.23 -4.87 -15.62
C ALA A 75 -17.65 -6.27 -16.04
N SER A 76 -18.37 -6.37 -17.16
CA SER A 76 -18.81 -7.63 -17.73
C SER A 76 -17.64 -8.50 -18.15
N VAL A 77 -17.76 -9.81 -17.96
CA VAL A 77 -16.81 -10.81 -18.45
C VAL A 77 -16.67 -10.67 -19.98
N GLY A 78 -15.45 -10.73 -20.48
CA GLY A 78 -15.15 -10.61 -21.90
C GLY A 78 -15.01 -9.17 -22.43
N SER A 79 -15.41 -8.15 -21.63
CA SER A 79 -15.28 -6.75 -22.02
C SER A 79 -13.89 -6.19 -21.67
N TRP A 80 -13.30 -5.45 -22.61
CA TRP A 80 -12.10 -4.69 -22.36
C TRP A 80 -12.43 -3.41 -21.57
N VAL A 81 -11.68 -3.15 -20.51
CA VAL A 81 -11.78 -1.97 -19.65
C VAL A 81 -10.47 -1.20 -19.76
N SER A 82 -10.53 0.08 -20.11
CA SER A 82 -9.37 0.98 -20.05
C SER A 82 -9.02 1.24 -18.58
N VAL A 83 -7.73 1.20 -18.27
CA VAL A 83 -7.23 1.41 -16.90
C VAL A 83 -6.06 2.40 -16.92
N SER A 84 -5.85 3.09 -15.80
CA SER A 84 -4.71 3.98 -15.61
C SER A 84 -3.38 3.21 -15.69
N GLY A 85 -2.30 3.93 -15.93
CA GLY A 85 -0.96 3.34 -15.90
C GLY A 85 -0.62 2.70 -14.56
N GLU A 86 -1.13 3.25 -13.46
CA GLU A 86 -0.89 2.74 -12.10
C GLU A 86 -1.65 1.44 -11.85
N LEU A 87 -2.95 1.38 -12.17
CA LEU A 87 -3.71 0.14 -12.05
C LEU A 87 -3.15 -0.94 -12.99
N HIS A 88 -2.78 -0.58 -14.21
CA HIS A 88 -2.13 -1.49 -15.14
C HIS A 88 -0.83 -2.07 -14.57
N LYS A 89 0.05 -1.22 -14.02
CA LYS A 89 1.33 -1.62 -13.42
C LYS A 89 1.13 -2.60 -12.26
N ILE A 90 0.25 -2.25 -11.31
CA ILE A 90 0.05 -3.09 -10.12
C ILE A 90 -0.60 -4.44 -10.46
N LEU A 91 -1.54 -4.48 -11.42
CA LEU A 91 -2.15 -5.72 -11.89
C LEU A 91 -1.13 -6.62 -12.61
N LYS A 92 -0.24 -6.03 -13.41
CA LYS A 92 0.86 -6.76 -14.05
C LYS A 92 1.82 -7.34 -13.02
N THR A 93 2.29 -6.52 -12.06
CA THR A 93 3.14 -6.98 -10.94
C THR A 93 2.44 -8.07 -10.13
N SER A 94 1.14 -7.92 -9.85
CA SER A 94 0.36 -8.93 -9.14
C SER A 94 0.32 -10.27 -9.88
N LYS A 95 0.21 -10.24 -11.20
CA LYS A 95 0.22 -11.46 -12.02
C LYS A 95 1.61 -12.11 -12.08
N GLU A 96 2.67 -11.32 -12.10
CA GLU A 96 4.05 -11.79 -11.99
C GLU A 96 4.31 -12.45 -10.63
N LEU A 97 3.88 -11.82 -9.53
CA LEU A 97 3.97 -12.38 -8.18
C LEU A 97 3.14 -13.67 -8.04
N TYR A 98 1.94 -13.74 -8.62
CA TYR A 98 1.16 -14.98 -8.68
C TYR A 98 1.98 -16.13 -9.27
N HIS A 99 2.67 -15.90 -10.38
CA HIS A 99 3.50 -16.93 -11.01
C HIS A 99 4.75 -17.27 -10.20
N GLN A 100 5.44 -16.25 -9.65
CA GLN A 100 6.65 -16.45 -8.84
C GLN A 100 6.38 -17.21 -7.54
N THR A 101 5.18 -17.04 -6.98
CA THR A 101 4.77 -17.69 -5.74
C THR A 101 3.92 -18.96 -5.98
N GLU A 102 3.85 -19.45 -7.22
CA GLU A 102 3.05 -20.64 -7.57
C GLU A 102 1.58 -20.54 -7.11
N GLY A 103 1.03 -19.30 -7.10
CA GLY A 103 -0.35 -19.00 -6.71
C GLY A 103 -0.57 -18.78 -5.21
N TYR A 104 0.47 -18.83 -4.36
CA TYR A 104 0.33 -18.49 -2.94
C TYR A 104 0.00 -17.01 -2.73
N PHE A 105 0.41 -16.13 -3.61
CA PHE A 105 -0.10 -14.77 -3.71
C PHE A 105 -1.10 -14.71 -4.89
N ASP A 106 -2.38 -14.47 -4.59
CA ASP A 106 -3.41 -14.31 -5.61
C ASP A 106 -4.42 -13.22 -5.23
N PRO A 107 -4.33 -12.01 -5.81
CA PRO A 107 -5.32 -10.96 -5.55
C PRO A 107 -6.66 -11.21 -6.24
N GLY A 108 -6.81 -12.27 -7.04
CA GLY A 108 -8.08 -12.69 -7.64
C GLY A 108 -9.06 -13.34 -6.66
N ILE A 109 -8.73 -13.43 -5.37
CA ILE A 109 -9.55 -14.07 -4.32
C ILE A 109 -10.61 -13.15 -3.69
N GLY A 110 -10.90 -11.99 -4.28
CA GLY A 110 -11.82 -10.99 -3.71
C GLY A 110 -13.19 -11.58 -3.34
N ARG A 111 -13.72 -12.53 -4.11
CA ARG A 111 -14.97 -13.22 -3.76
C ARG A 111 -14.89 -14.02 -2.48
N LEU A 112 -13.74 -14.64 -2.20
CA LEU A 112 -13.52 -15.33 -0.92
C LEU A 112 -13.43 -14.33 0.23
N ILE A 113 -12.74 -13.21 0.03
CA ILE A 113 -12.66 -12.11 1.01
C ILE A 113 -14.05 -11.60 1.36
N ASP A 114 -14.89 -11.34 0.35
CA ASP A 114 -16.29 -10.91 0.53
C ASP A 114 -17.12 -11.99 1.24
N LEU A 115 -16.97 -13.26 0.86
CA LEU A 115 -17.68 -14.38 1.44
C LEU A 115 -17.40 -14.56 2.93
N TRP A 116 -16.16 -14.31 3.37
CA TRP A 116 -15.74 -14.36 4.76
C TRP A 116 -16.06 -13.07 5.54
N GLY A 117 -16.69 -12.06 4.90
CA GLY A 117 -17.09 -10.81 5.54
C GLY A 117 -15.98 -9.78 5.71
N PHE A 118 -14.81 -9.97 5.08
CA PHE A 118 -13.69 -9.02 5.09
C PHE A 118 -13.72 -8.01 3.94
N GLY A 119 -14.68 -8.12 3.03
CA GLY A 119 -14.86 -7.17 1.94
C GLY A 119 -15.72 -5.96 2.32
N ALA A 120 -15.88 -5.01 1.38
CA ALA A 120 -16.58 -3.74 1.58
C ALA A 120 -18.05 -3.90 2.03
N LYS A 121 -18.70 -5.00 1.68
CA LYS A 121 -20.07 -5.27 2.11
C LYS A 121 -20.17 -5.69 3.57
N GLY A 122 -19.07 -6.16 4.17
CA GLY A 122 -18.96 -6.54 5.58
C GLY A 122 -20.02 -7.53 6.08
N GLY A 123 -20.05 -7.73 7.38
CA GLY A 123 -21.26 -8.13 8.08
C GLY A 123 -21.59 -9.62 8.16
N ARG A 124 -20.80 -10.52 7.57
CA ARG A 124 -21.05 -11.97 7.80
C ARG A 124 -20.44 -12.38 9.15
N THR A 125 -21.26 -12.93 10.02
CA THR A 125 -20.87 -13.46 11.33
C THR A 125 -20.78 -15.00 11.34
N GLU A 126 -21.34 -15.65 10.35
CA GLU A 126 -21.38 -17.12 10.23
C GLU A 126 -20.27 -17.63 9.33
N VAL A 127 -19.71 -18.78 9.70
CA VAL A 127 -18.73 -19.48 8.85
C VAL A 127 -19.40 -19.92 7.53
N PRO A 128 -18.83 -19.60 6.36
CA PRO A 128 -19.37 -20.01 5.07
C PRO A 128 -19.45 -21.53 4.95
N GLN A 129 -20.48 -22.00 4.24
CA GLN A 129 -20.62 -23.43 3.97
C GLN A 129 -19.57 -23.88 2.95
N ARG A 130 -19.21 -25.18 3.00
CA ARG A 130 -18.18 -25.76 2.11
C ARG A 130 -18.51 -25.56 0.62
N GLU A 131 -19.76 -25.63 0.25
CA GLU A 131 -20.21 -25.41 -1.13
C GLU A 131 -20.02 -23.95 -1.57
N GLU A 132 -20.35 -22.97 -0.71
CA GLU A 132 -20.13 -21.55 -0.98
C GLU A 132 -18.64 -21.25 -1.18
N ILE A 133 -17.78 -21.81 -0.31
CA ILE A 133 -16.32 -21.68 -0.42
C ILE A 133 -15.82 -22.27 -1.74
N SER A 134 -16.27 -23.50 -2.09
CA SER A 134 -15.86 -24.17 -3.33
C SER A 134 -16.26 -23.36 -4.57
N ASN A 135 -17.49 -22.83 -4.59
CA ASN A 135 -18.00 -22.02 -5.69
C ASN A 135 -17.24 -20.69 -5.82
N ALA A 136 -16.96 -20.01 -4.71
CA ALA A 136 -16.17 -18.78 -4.71
C ALA A 136 -14.72 -19.04 -5.17
N PHE A 137 -14.11 -20.14 -4.71
CA PHE A 137 -12.76 -20.52 -5.08
C PHE A 137 -12.63 -20.85 -6.57
N ALA A 138 -13.60 -21.57 -7.16
CA ALA A 138 -13.59 -21.93 -8.58
C ALA A 138 -13.62 -20.71 -9.53
N GLN A 139 -14.04 -19.54 -9.02
CA GLN A 139 -14.05 -18.25 -9.75
C GLN A 139 -12.93 -17.34 -9.33
N SER A 140 -12.06 -17.75 -8.42
CA SER A 140 -10.97 -16.94 -7.87
C SER A 140 -9.67 -17.29 -8.59
N SER A 141 -9.04 -16.37 -9.24
CA SER A 141 -7.64 -16.29 -9.58
C SER A 141 -7.36 -15.12 -10.52
N ILE A 142 -6.26 -14.41 -10.30
CA ILE A 142 -5.79 -13.36 -11.20
C ILE A 142 -5.37 -13.88 -12.57
N GLN A 143 -5.12 -15.17 -12.73
CA GLN A 143 -4.82 -15.77 -14.04
C GLN A 143 -5.94 -15.55 -15.07
N TYR A 144 -7.20 -15.37 -14.62
CA TYR A 144 -8.35 -15.05 -15.48
C TYR A 144 -8.44 -13.57 -15.88
N LEU A 145 -7.45 -12.76 -15.54
CA LEU A 145 -7.30 -11.41 -16.03
C LEU A 145 -6.34 -11.38 -17.23
N MET A 146 -6.82 -10.94 -18.38
CA MET A 146 -5.98 -10.61 -19.54
C MET A 146 -5.54 -9.14 -19.40
N ILE A 147 -4.26 -8.89 -19.62
CA ILE A 147 -3.65 -7.56 -19.50
C ILE A 147 -2.99 -7.22 -20.83
N GLU A 148 -3.40 -6.10 -21.44
CA GLU A 148 -2.80 -5.49 -22.61
C GLU A 148 -2.43 -4.03 -22.32
N PRO A 149 -1.59 -3.37 -23.07
CA PRO A 149 -1.23 -1.97 -22.83
C PRO A 149 -2.46 -1.07 -22.66
N GLY A 150 -2.62 -0.46 -21.47
CA GLY A 150 -3.69 0.47 -21.14
C GLY A 150 -5.08 -0.13 -20.96
N ARG A 151 -5.27 -1.46 -21.06
CA ARG A 151 -6.56 -2.11 -20.88
C ARG A 151 -6.45 -3.51 -20.31
N VAL A 152 -7.52 -3.94 -19.65
CA VAL A 152 -7.62 -5.28 -19.05
C VAL A 152 -8.97 -5.90 -19.34
N LYS A 153 -9.06 -7.23 -19.27
CA LYS A 153 -10.30 -7.96 -19.51
C LYS A 153 -10.39 -9.18 -18.60
N LYS A 154 -11.51 -9.35 -17.92
CA LYS A 154 -11.82 -10.57 -17.16
C LYS A 154 -12.30 -11.67 -18.12
N THR A 155 -11.72 -12.86 -18.04
CA THR A 155 -12.17 -14.05 -18.79
C THR A 155 -13.12 -14.93 -17.98
N LYS A 156 -13.15 -14.75 -16.66
CA LYS A 156 -14.16 -15.26 -15.73
C LYS A 156 -14.62 -14.14 -14.81
N ASP A 157 -15.72 -14.35 -14.11
CA ASP A 157 -16.26 -13.36 -13.17
C ASP A 157 -15.45 -13.33 -11.86
N ILE A 158 -14.17 -12.98 -11.97
CA ILE A 158 -13.29 -12.78 -10.84
C ILE A 158 -13.57 -11.45 -10.15
N HIS A 159 -13.26 -11.38 -8.85
CA HIS A 159 -13.24 -10.17 -8.07
C HIS A 159 -11.81 -9.93 -7.54
N ILE A 160 -11.20 -8.83 -7.93
CA ILE A 160 -9.82 -8.50 -7.59
C ILE A 160 -9.82 -7.69 -6.31
N ASN A 161 -8.94 -8.04 -5.37
CA ASN A 161 -8.67 -7.30 -4.15
C ASN A 161 -7.16 -7.09 -4.01
N LEU A 162 -6.74 -5.83 -4.00
CA LEU A 162 -5.32 -5.45 -3.95
C LEU A 162 -4.80 -5.17 -2.54
N SER A 163 -5.56 -5.45 -1.48
CA SER A 163 -5.19 -5.13 -0.09
C SER A 163 -3.83 -5.70 0.34
N ALA A 164 -3.41 -6.81 -0.27
CA ALA A 164 -2.12 -7.44 0.03
C ALA A 164 -0.90 -6.76 -0.62
N ILE A 165 -1.11 -5.78 -1.53
CA ILE A 165 -0.01 -5.11 -2.25
C ILE A 165 -0.17 -3.58 -2.26
N ALA A 166 -1.40 -3.07 -2.14
CA ALA A 166 -1.69 -1.64 -2.30
C ALA A 166 -1.02 -0.76 -1.24
N LYS A 167 -0.91 -1.23 0.01
CA LYS A 167 -0.23 -0.46 1.07
C LYS A 167 1.27 -0.34 0.82
N GLY A 168 1.93 -1.43 0.43
CA GLY A 168 3.35 -1.39 0.04
C GLY A 168 3.58 -0.45 -1.14
N TYR A 169 2.70 -0.48 -2.15
CA TYR A 169 2.74 0.50 -3.26
C TYR A 169 2.58 1.94 -2.76
N ALA A 170 1.66 2.20 -1.84
CA ALA A 170 1.46 3.54 -1.28
C ALA A 170 2.69 4.02 -0.51
N VAL A 171 3.30 3.16 0.29
CA VAL A 171 4.56 3.45 1.00
C VAL A 171 5.67 3.84 0.03
N ASP A 172 5.85 3.07 -1.06
CA ASP A 172 6.85 3.35 -2.09
C ASP A 172 6.60 4.70 -2.80
N GLU A 173 5.33 5.00 -3.11
CA GLU A 173 4.96 6.26 -3.77
C GLU A 173 5.15 7.48 -2.86
N ILE A 174 4.80 7.39 -1.58
CA ILE A 174 5.06 8.47 -0.61
C ILE A 174 6.56 8.63 -0.42
N ALA A 175 7.33 7.55 -0.31
CA ALA A 175 8.79 7.61 -0.24
C ALA A 175 9.41 8.29 -1.47
N ARG A 176 8.88 8.02 -2.67
CA ARG A 176 9.31 8.68 -3.91
C ARG A 176 9.05 10.19 -3.87
N LEU A 177 7.86 10.62 -3.46
CA LEU A 177 7.51 12.04 -3.33
C LEU A 177 8.42 12.77 -2.32
N ILE A 178 8.72 12.13 -1.19
CA ILE A 178 9.60 12.68 -0.17
C ILE A 178 11.02 12.86 -0.73
N LYS A 179 11.54 11.86 -1.45
CA LYS A 179 12.85 11.95 -2.12
C LYS A 179 12.89 13.07 -3.16
N GLU A 180 11.84 13.22 -3.95
CA GLU A 180 11.71 14.28 -4.96
C GLU A 180 11.67 15.68 -4.32
N SER A 181 11.17 15.80 -3.09
CA SER A 181 11.24 17.02 -2.28
C SER A 181 12.67 17.29 -1.74
N GLY A 182 13.61 16.39 -2.04
CA GLY A 182 15.03 16.49 -1.65
C GLY A 182 15.31 16.10 -0.20
N VAL A 183 14.39 15.41 0.47
CA VAL A 183 14.60 14.80 1.79
C VAL A 183 15.31 13.46 1.60
N THR A 184 16.34 13.20 2.41
CA THR A 184 17.15 11.97 2.31
C THR A 184 17.02 11.06 3.52
N ASN A 185 16.62 11.62 4.67
CA ASN A 185 16.51 10.86 5.93
C ASN A 185 15.06 10.89 6.40
N PHE A 186 14.36 9.82 6.17
CA PHE A 186 12.94 9.72 6.53
C PHE A 186 12.52 8.25 6.70
N LEU A 187 11.37 8.07 7.35
CA LEU A 187 10.67 6.80 7.46
C LEU A 187 9.20 7.02 7.12
N VAL A 188 8.64 6.18 6.28
CA VAL A 188 7.21 6.12 5.96
C VAL A 188 6.65 4.81 6.49
N GLU A 189 5.52 4.88 7.18
CA GLU A 189 4.78 3.72 7.66
C GLU A 189 3.30 3.89 7.30
N ILE A 190 2.67 2.85 6.71
CA ILE A 190 1.25 2.80 6.42
C ILE A 190 0.71 1.43 6.81
N GLY A 191 -0.01 1.35 7.96
CA GLY A 191 -0.64 0.11 8.41
C GLY A 191 0.29 -1.09 8.55
N GLY A 192 1.54 -0.85 8.97
CA GLY A 192 2.57 -1.85 9.19
C GLY A 192 3.55 -2.04 8.03
N GLU A 193 3.25 -1.54 6.84
CA GLU A 193 4.20 -1.50 5.73
C GLU A 193 5.16 -0.33 5.93
N VAL A 194 6.47 -0.52 5.73
CA VAL A 194 7.51 0.47 6.07
C VAL A 194 8.50 0.66 4.93
N PHE A 195 8.91 1.93 4.72
CA PHE A 195 10.06 2.33 3.92
C PHE A 195 10.98 3.23 4.76
N ALA A 196 12.32 2.96 4.74
CA ALA A 196 13.36 3.74 5.40
C ALA A 196 14.56 4.00 4.48
#